data_1abffe31ed647c317b228e1faa22f33e
#
_entry.id   1abffe31ed647c317b228e1faa22f33e
#
_cell.length_a   1.000
_cell.length_b   1.000
_cell.length_c   1.000
_cell.angle_alpha   90.00
_cell.angle_beta   90.00
_cell.angle_gamma   90.00
#
_symmetry.space_group_name_H-M   'P 1'
#
loop_
_entity.id
_entity.type
_entity.pdbx_description
1 polymer ?
#
loop_
_entity_poly.entity_id
_entity_poly.type
_entity_poly.pdbx_seq_one_letter_code
_entity_poly.pdbx_strand_id
1 'polypeptide(L)'
;MTPLPLRILHVVPYYEQAWAYGGIPRLATTMTRALARRGHHVTVYTTDVRDARTRASSSASPHHGVDVRMFPNVSNALAYHLQFFTPIGLRARLEDTASTFDIAHLHACHNLPGVFAATALTRAGVPYVVSPNGTARPIERRVATKRLFALTIGRRMLAEASRVVAVSRAEAGQLSTLGVEAGSVALIPNPIDEREFERIPDGAQFRATLGVGQRPLVLFLGKLTPRKGVDHLVRAFSALDRPDAVLVIAGNDMGAGPGVDALARSLNLERRVCRPGLLTGPDRLDALAAANVVAYPSRDEIFGLVPLEALLCGTPVVVCNDSGCAEVIRATGGGLVVPHGNPQALSEAMESILMNERLWQRRAVEAGATARRLFGADVVCGQLEFLYSSVLADHASDRRMPA
;
A
#
# COMPACT_ATOMS: atom_id res chain seq x y z
N MET A 1 -30.65 4.53 -2.89
CA MET A 1 -30.73 4.01 -4.28
C MET A 1 -29.40 3.36 -4.58
N THR A 2 -29.40 2.11 -4.98
CA THR A 2 -28.19 1.42 -5.44
C THR A 2 -27.73 2.12 -6.73
N PRO A 3 -26.48 2.58 -6.85
CA PRO A 3 -26.02 3.19 -8.09
C PRO A 3 -26.13 2.19 -9.25
N LEU A 4 -26.40 2.69 -10.46
CA LEU A 4 -26.42 1.83 -11.65
C LEU A 4 -25.06 1.16 -11.82
N PRO A 5 -25.02 -0.13 -12.24
CA PRO A 5 -23.77 -0.83 -12.52
C PRO A 5 -22.91 -0.05 -13.51
N LEU A 6 -21.67 0.24 -13.14
CA LEU A 6 -20.68 0.92 -13.99
C LEU A 6 -19.72 -0.11 -14.61
N ARG A 7 -19.25 0.16 -15.80
CA ARG A 7 -18.13 -0.52 -16.44
C ARG A 7 -16.84 0.21 -16.09
N ILE A 8 -16.09 -0.31 -15.12
CA ILE A 8 -14.92 0.35 -14.55
C ILE A 8 -13.64 -0.33 -15.03
N LEU A 9 -12.74 0.43 -15.65
CA LEU A 9 -11.41 -0.04 -15.98
C LEU A 9 -10.43 0.34 -14.87
N HIS A 10 -9.74 -0.64 -14.29
CA HIS A 10 -8.57 -0.39 -13.46
C HIS A 10 -7.29 -0.67 -14.25
N VAL A 11 -6.33 0.26 -14.24
CA VAL A 11 -5.01 0.04 -14.84
C VAL A 11 -3.96 0.09 -13.76
N VAL A 12 -3.29 -1.04 -13.54
CA VAL A 12 -2.33 -1.25 -12.46
C VAL A 12 -1.05 -1.85 -13.06
N PRO A 13 0.15 -1.29 -12.83
CA PRO A 13 1.37 -1.84 -13.43
C PRO A 13 1.70 -3.26 -12.95
N TYR A 14 1.22 -3.65 -11.77
CA TYR A 14 1.34 -4.97 -11.14
C TYR A 14 0.14 -5.24 -10.23
N TYR A 15 -0.39 -6.44 -10.26
CA TYR A 15 -1.65 -6.77 -9.60
C TYR A 15 -1.48 -8.00 -8.70
N GLU A 16 -2.54 -8.73 -8.42
CA GLU A 16 -2.53 -9.97 -7.64
C GLU A 16 -1.33 -10.87 -7.94
N GLN A 17 -0.79 -11.56 -6.94
CA GLN A 17 0.46 -12.35 -6.94
C GLN A 17 1.76 -11.51 -6.94
N ALA A 18 1.74 -10.23 -7.26
CA ALA A 18 2.93 -9.38 -7.30
C ALA A 18 3.29 -8.77 -5.92
N TRP A 19 3.18 -9.55 -4.85
CA TRP A 19 3.38 -9.11 -3.46
C TRP A 19 4.77 -8.54 -3.18
N ALA A 20 5.77 -8.94 -3.97
CA ALA A 20 7.13 -8.39 -3.89
C ALA A 20 7.20 -6.88 -4.16
N TYR A 21 6.20 -6.32 -4.87
CA TYR A 21 6.10 -4.88 -5.16
C TYR A 21 5.49 -4.06 -4.02
N GLY A 22 4.94 -4.68 -2.97
CA GLY A 22 4.44 -4.02 -1.76
C GLY A 22 2.93 -3.85 -1.68
N GLY A 23 2.43 -2.70 -1.18
CA GLY A 23 1.02 -2.51 -0.83
C GLY A 23 0.06 -2.32 -2.02
N ILE A 24 0.52 -1.72 -3.12
CA ILE A 24 -0.36 -1.38 -4.27
C ILE A 24 -1.09 -2.60 -4.86
N PRO A 25 -0.46 -3.78 -5.08
CA PRO A 25 -1.18 -4.94 -5.57
C PRO A 25 -2.34 -5.35 -4.65
N ARG A 26 -2.11 -5.32 -3.35
CA ARG A 26 -3.11 -5.69 -2.35
C ARG A 26 -4.28 -4.73 -2.34
N LEU A 27 -4.00 -3.42 -2.26
CA LEU A 27 -5.07 -2.42 -2.25
C LEU A 27 -5.89 -2.43 -3.54
N ALA A 28 -5.24 -2.58 -4.71
CA ALA A 28 -5.95 -2.65 -5.98
C ALA A 28 -6.82 -3.92 -6.06
N THR A 29 -6.31 -5.06 -5.59
CA THR A 29 -7.09 -6.32 -5.52
C THR A 29 -8.29 -6.17 -4.58
N THR A 30 -8.10 -5.60 -3.38
CA THR A 30 -9.18 -5.35 -2.41
C THR A 30 -10.25 -4.44 -3.02
N MET A 31 -9.84 -3.33 -3.62
CA MET A 31 -10.72 -2.34 -4.23
C MET A 31 -11.55 -2.93 -5.39
N THR A 32 -10.89 -3.59 -6.34
CA THR A 32 -11.55 -4.14 -7.52
C THR A 32 -12.52 -5.26 -7.18
N ARG A 33 -12.15 -6.14 -6.25
CA ARG A 33 -13.04 -7.19 -5.75
C ARG A 33 -14.24 -6.63 -4.99
N ALA A 34 -14.04 -5.59 -4.19
CA ALA A 34 -15.13 -4.95 -3.47
C ALA A 34 -16.11 -4.26 -4.44
N LEU A 35 -15.63 -3.52 -5.43
CA LEU A 35 -16.46 -2.90 -6.46
C LEU A 35 -17.24 -3.95 -7.27
N ALA A 36 -16.62 -5.08 -7.63
CA ALA A 36 -17.30 -6.17 -8.31
C ALA A 36 -18.42 -6.80 -7.45
N ARG A 37 -18.17 -7.01 -6.15
CA ARG A 37 -19.22 -7.49 -5.21
C ARG A 37 -20.38 -6.52 -5.06
N ARG A 38 -20.13 -5.24 -5.26
CA ARG A 38 -21.16 -4.17 -5.20
C ARG A 38 -21.94 -4.04 -6.51
N GLY A 39 -21.68 -4.93 -7.49
CA GLY A 39 -22.43 -5.06 -8.74
C GLY A 39 -21.86 -4.33 -9.94
N HIS A 40 -20.65 -3.74 -9.83
CA HIS A 40 -19.99 -3.12 -10.98
C HIS A 40 -19.30 -4.15 -11.88
N HIS A 41 -19.21 -3.85 -13.18
CA HIS A 41 -18.42 -4.62 -14.14
C HIS A 41 -16.97 -4.12 -14.12
N VAL A 42 -16.10 -4.81 -13.37
CA VAL A 42 -14.72 -4.39 -13.15
C VAL A 42 -13.78 -5.16 -14.06
N THR A 43 -13.01 -4.43 -14.86
CA THR A 43 -11.92 -4.95 -15.68
C THR A 43 -10.60 -4.40 -15.18
N VAL A 44 -9.58 -5.26 -15.04
CA VAL A 44 -8.23 -4.89 -14.66
C VAL A 44 -7.26 -5.15 -15.82
N TYR A 45 -6.55 -4.11 -16.24
CA TYR A 45 -5.42 -4.24 -17.18
C TYR A 45 -4.10 -4.12 -16.39
N THR A 46 -3.27 -5.15 -16.47
CA THR A 46 -2.02 -5.24 -15.70
C THR A 46 -0.92 -5.93 -16.48
N THR A 47 0.32 -5.88 -16.00
CA THR A 47 1.40 -6.70 -16.54
C THR A 47 1.41 -8.08 -15.88
N ASP A 48 2.13 -9.03 -16.47
CA ASP A 48 2.33 -10.37 -15.92
C ASP A 48 3.52 -10.47 -14.94
N VAL A 49 4.02 -9.35 -14.44
CA VAL A 49 5.12 -9.36 -13.47
C VAL A 49 4.66 -9.92 -12.11
N ARG A 50 5.44 -10.84 -11.54
CA ARG A 50 5.28 -11.33 -10.17
C ARG A 50 6.43 -10.87 -9.28
N ASP A 51 7.65 -11.09 -9.75
CA ASP A 51 8.90 -10.62 -9.12
C ASP A 51 9.99 -10.41 -10.18
N ALA A 52 11.26 -10.31 -9.80
CA ALA A 52 12.37 -10.10 -10.73
C ALA A 52 12.58 -11.25 -11.73
N ARG A 53 12.14 -12.48 -11.39
CA ARG A 53 12.45 -13.72 -12.13
C ARG A 53 11.21 -14.43 -12.66
N THR A 54 10.10 -14.37 -11.92
CA THR A 54 8.89 -15.13 -12.21
C THR A 54 7.78 -14.25 -12.77
N ARG A 55 6.88 -14.86 -13.53
CA ARG A 55 5.69 -14.24 -14.09
C ARG A 55 4.44 -14.70 -13.34
N ALA A 56 3.44 -13.85 -13.26
CA ALA A 56 2.12 -14.22 -12.78
C ALA A 56 1.43 -15.08 -13.84
N SER A 57 0.67 -16.08 -13.42
CA SER A 57 -0.15 -16.89 -14.31
C SER A 57 -1.54 -16.25 -14.45
N SER A 58 -2.03 -16.12 -15.69
CA SER A 58 -3.43 -15.74 -15.91
C SER A 58 -4.34 -16.93 -15.59
N SER A 59 -5.34 -16.74 -14.74
CA SER A 59 -6.47 -17.65 -14.70
C SER A 59 -7.44 -17.27 -15.84
N ALA A 60 -7.90 -18.26 -16.60
CA ALA A 60 -8.82 -18.04 -17.72
C ALA A 60 -10.26 -17.68 -17.30
N SER A 61 -10.55 -17.61 -16.01
CA SER A 61 -11.89 -17.30 -15.46
C SER A 61 -11.85 -16.01 -14.66
N PRO A 62 -12.97 -15.24 -14.62
CA PRO A 62 -13.08 -14.07 -13.76
C PRO A 62 -12.75 -14.45 -12.31
N HIS A 63 -11.73 -13.82 -11.72
CA HIS A 63 -11.32 -14.08 -10.35
C HIS A 63 -12.17 -13.20 -9.41
N HIS A 64 -13.06 -13.81 -8.64
CA HIS A 64 -13.96 -13.08 -7.73
C HIS A 64 -14.81 -11.98 -8.40
N GLY A 65 -15.30 -12.22 -9.62
CA GLY A 65 -16.15 -11.25 -10.36
C GLY A 65 -15.37 -10.15 -11.10
N VAL A 66 -14.04 -10.20 -11.10
CA VAL A 66 -13.16 -9.22 -11.79
C VAL A 66 -12.58 -9.84 -13.07
N ASP A 67 -12.72 -9.16 -14.22
CA ASP A 67 -12.08 -9.54 -15.48
C ASP A 67 -10.62 -9.03 -15.51
N VAL A 68 -9.66 -9.92 -15.26
CA VAL A 68 -8.24 -9.56 -15.21
C VAL A 68 -7.55 -9.91 -16.53
N ARG A 69 -7.00 -8.90 -17.20
CA ARG A 69 -6.24 -9.02 -18.44
C ARG A 69 -4.76 -8.72 -18.19
N MET A 70 -3.93 -9.75 -18.26
CA MET A 70 -2.49 -9.64 -18.09
C MET A 70 -1.79 -9.48 -19.43
N PHE A 71 -0.91 -8.49 -19.51
CA PHE A 71 -0.11 -8.22 -20.70
C PHE A 71 1.34 -8.62 -20.45
N PRO A 72 1.95 -9.45 -21.32
CA PRO A 72 3.33 -9.87 -21.15
C PRO A 72 4.27 -8.68 -21.05
N ASN A 73 5.04 -8.59 -19.97
CA ASN A 73 6.04 -7.55 -19.79
C ASN A 73 7.35 -7.95 -20.48
N VAL A 74 8.02 -7.03 -21.18
CA VAL A 74 9.26 -7.32 -21.92
C VAL A 74 10.33 -7.88 -20.98
N SER A 75 10.54 -7.25 -19.81
CA SER A 75 11.56 -7.68 -18.86
C SER A 75 11.09 -7.49 -17.41
N ASN A 76 10.96 -8.59 -16.67
CA ASN A 76 10.63 -8.57 -15.27
C ASN A 76 11.77 -8.01 -14.40
N ALA A 77 13.02 -8.26 -14.78
CA ALA A 77 14.17 -7.67 -14.09
C ALA A 77 14.16 -6.13 -14.21
N LEU A 78 13.89 -5.56 -15.38
CA LEU A 78 13.74 -4.13 -15.57
C LEU A 78 12.54 -3.59 -14.77
N ALA A 79 11.42 -4.27 -14.78
CA ALA A 79 10.24 -3.89 -14.00
C ALA A 79 10.54 -3.89 -12.50
N TYR A 80 11.21 -4.92 -11.98
CA TYR A 80 11.51 -5.06 -10.56
C TYR A 80 12.57 -4.09 -10.07
N HIS A 81 13.71 -4.02 -10.77
CA HIS A 81 14.83 -3.20 -10.35
C HIS A 81 14.69 -1.72 -10.74
N LEU A 82 14.02 -1.43 -11.88
CA LEU A 82 13.95 -0.09 -12.45
C LEU A 82 12.55 0.54 -12.40
N GLN A 83 11.52 -0.23 -12.02
CA GLN A 83 10.12 0.18 -12.11
C GLN A 83 9.72 0.55 -13.56
N PHE A 84 10.35 -0.08 -14.53
CA PHE A 84 10.12 0.15 -15.95
C PHE A 84 9.28 -1.00 -16.54
N PHE A 85 7.97 -0.74 -16.64
CA PHE A 85 6.98 -1.69 -17.11
C PHE A 85 6.70 -1.45 -18.59
N THR A 86 6.92 -2.46 -19.43
CA THR A 86 6.75 -2.40 -20.88
C THR A 86 5.82 -3.52 -21.36
N PRO A 87 4.49 -3.39 -21.12
CA PRO A 87 3.51 -4.41 -21.50
C PRO A 87 3.30 -4.48 -23.01
N ILE A 88 3.44 -5.68 -23.58
CA ILE A 88 3.23 -5.93 -25.02
C ILE A 88 1.72 -6.01 -25.27
N GLY A 89 1.23 -5.25 -26.26
CA GLY A 89 -0.17 -5.27 -26.69
C GLY A 89 -1.13 -4.42 -25.84
N LEU A 90 -0.73 -3.93 -24.64
CA LEU A 90 -1.60 -3.12 -23.79
C LEU A 90 -2.10 -1.85 -24.50
N ARG A 91 -1.21 -1.14 -25.22
CA ARG A 91 -1.57 0.10 -25.90
C ARG A 91 -2.65 -0.15 -26.96
N ALA A 92 -2.46 -1.13 -27.83
CA ALA A 92 -3.44 -1.48 -28.86
C ALA A 92 -4.79 -1.88 -28.22
N ARG A 93 -4.75 -2.71 -27.16
CA ARG A 93 -5.95 -3.11 -26.43
C ARG A 93 -6.70 -1.92 -25.83
N LEU A 94 -5.99 -0.94 -25.26
CA LEU A 94 -6.60 0.27 -24.75
C LEU A 94 -7.23 1.13 -25.85
N GLU A 95 -6.55 1.27 -26.98
CA GLU A 95 -7.08 2.01 -28.16
C GLU A 95 -8.39 1.36 -28.67
N ASP A 96 -8.49 0.02 -28.69
CA ASP A 96 -9.68 -0.72 -29.12
C ASP A 96 -10.83 -0.68 -28.10
N THR A 97 -10.56 -0.59 -26.80
CA THR A 97 -11.58 -0.83 -25.76
C THR A 97 -11.86 0.33 -24.85
N ALA A 98 -11.08 1.42 -24.88
CA ALA A 98 -11.27 2.55 -23.94
C ALA A 98 -12.71 3.07 -23.93
N SER A 99 -13.33 3.22 -25.09
CA SER A 99 -14.72 3.72 -25.23
C SER A 99 -15.82 2.79 -24.68
N THR A 100 -15.45 1.54 -24.33
CA THR A 100 -16.42 0.59 -23.75
C THR A 100 -16.60 0.76 -22.24
N PHE A 101 -15.75 1.56 -21.59
CA PHE A 101 -15.82 1.82 -20.15
C PHE A 101 -16.54 3.14 -19.87
N ASP A 102 -17.18 3.21 -18.72
CA ASP A 102 -17.85 4.43 -18.26
C ASP A 102 -16.84 5.34 -17.54
N ILE A 103 -15.91 4.75 -16.78
CA ILE A 103 -14.85 5.45 -16.06
C ILE A 103 -13.63 4.53 -15.91
N ALA A 104 -12.44 5.15 -15.75
CA ALA A 104 -11.24 4.39 -15.42
C ALA A 104 -10.57 4.88 -14.13
N HIS A 105 -9.85 3.98 -13.45
CA HIS A 105 -9.04 4.26 -12.27
C HIS A 105 -7.60 3.81 -12.50
N LEU A 106 -6.68 4.76 -12.57
CA LEU A 106 -5.27 4.51 -12.80
C LEU A 106 -4.52 4.45 -11.47
N HIS A 107 -3.70 3.42 -11.27
CA HIS A 107 -2.94 3.22 -10.04
C HIS A 107 -1.46 3.45 -10.24
N ALA A 108 -0.85 4.14 -9.29
CA ALA A 108 0.55 4.57 -9.29
C ALA A 108 0.91 5.56 -10.40
N CYS A 109 1.91 6.39 -10.13
CA CYS A 109 2.50 7.30 -11.10
C CYS A 109 3.79 6.71 -11.69
N HIS A 110 4.37 7.41 -12.66
CA HIS A 110 5.66 7.06 -13.27
C HIS A 110 5.73 5.65 -13.89
N ASN A 111 4.65 5.22 -14.54
CA ASN A 111 4.60 3.94 -15.25
C ASN A 111 3.99 4.09 -16.65
N LEU A 112 4.47 3.31 -17.63
CA LEU A 112 3.97 3.34 -19.01
C LEU A 112 2.53 2.83 -19.15
N PRO A 113 2.08 1.76 -18.44
CA PRO A 113 0.67 1.35 -18.45
C PRO A 113 -0.30 2.50 -18.17
N GLY A 114 -0.03 3.30 -17.13
CA GLY A 114 -0.85 4.47 -16.80
C GLY A 114 -0.85 5.55 -17.88
N VAL A 115 0.32 5.81 -18.50
CA VAL A 115 0.44 6.77 -19.59
C VAL A 115 -0.34 6.33 -20.84
N PHE A 116 -0.23 5.05 -21.21
CA PHE A 116 -1.00 4.50 -22.34
C PHE A 116 -2.50 4.58 -22.08
N ALA A 117 -2.92 4.26 -20.85
CA ALA A 117 -4.31 4.36 -20.45
C ALA A 117 -4.83 5.79 -20.47
N ALA A 118 -4.13 6.75 -19.84
CA ALA A 118 -4.52 8.16 -19.86
C ALA A 118 -4.69 8.66 -21.30
N THR A 119 -3.71 8.37 -22.19
CA THR A 119 -3.76 8.80 -23.59
C THR A 119 -4.96 8.19 -24.35
N ALA A 120 -5.24 6.91 -24.18
CA ALA A 120 -6.35 6.24 -24.87
C ALA A 120 -7.71 6.73 -24.35
N LEU A 121 -7.85 6.90 -23.03
CA LEU A 121 -9.06 7.35 -22.36
C LEU A 121 -9.41 8.80 -22.73
N THR A 122 -8.42 9.71 -22.72
CA THR A 122 -8.62 11.10 -23.17
C THR A 122 -9.08 11.16 -24.62
N ARG A 123 -8.47 10.37 -25.52
CA ARG A 123 -8.88 10.30 -26.94
C ARG A 123 -10.30 9.73 -27.10
N ALA A 124 -10.67 8.76 -26.29
CA ALA A 124 -12.00 8.17 -26.31
C ALA A 124 -13.07 9.04 -25.60
N GLY A 125 -12.64 10.12 -24.93
CA GLY A 125 -13.52 10.96 -24.12
C GLY A 125 -14.09 10.23 -22.91
N VAL A 126 -13.33 9.35 -22.30
CA VAL A 126 -13.70 8.61 -21.09
C VAL A 126 -12.98 9.23 -19.90
N PRO A 127 -13.70 9.66 -18.85
CA PRO A 127 -13.10 10.27 -17.69
C PRO A 127 -12.31 9.24 -16.87
N TYR A 128 -11.25 9.69 -16.20
CA TYR A 128 -10.49 8.82 -15.33
C TYR A 128 -10.03 9.52 -14.06
N VAL A 129 -9.82 8.73 -13.01
CA VAL A 129 -9.22 9.15 -11.75
C VAL A 129 -7.86 8.47 -11.55
N VAL A 130 -6.98 9.10 -10.76
CA VAL A 130 -5.63 8.59 -10.47
C VAL A 130 -5.42 8.47 -8.98
N SER A 131 -5.02 7.28 -8.51
CA SER A 131 -4.51 7.06 -7.15
C SER A 131 -2.99 6.88 -7.17
N PRO A 132 -2.21 7.90 -6.80
CA PRO A 132 -0.75 7.81 -6.80
C PRO A 132 -0.19 6.82 -5.78
N ASN A 133 -0.83 6.70 -4.62
CA ASN A 133 -0.40 5.80 -3.54
C ASN A 133 1.08 5.97 -3.17
N GLY A 134 1.53 7.22 -2.97
CA GLY A 134 2.89 7.58 -2.61
C GLY A 134 3.91 7.53 -3.74
N THR A 135 3.47 7.28 -4.97
CA THR A 135 4.39 7.22 -6.13
C THR A 135 4.48 8.52 -6.91
N ALA A 136 3.69 9.56 -6.57
CA ALA A 136 3.73 10.85 -7.27
C ALA A 136 5.07 11.56 -7.05
N ARG A 137 5.60 11.57 -5.80
CA ARG A 137 6.93 12.11 -5.51
C ARG A 137 8.01 11.08 -5.85
N PRO A 138 9.08 11.46 -6.54
CA PRO A 138 10.24 10.60 -6.77
C PRO A 138 11.12 10.54 -5.50
N ILE A 139 10.70 9.77 -4.48
CA ILE A 139 11.36 9.74 -3.16
C ILE A 139 12.48 8.69 -3.10
N GLU A 140 12.33 7.56 -3.78
CA GLU A 140 13.31 6.46 -3.77
C GLU A 140 13.78 6.13 -5.18
N ARG A 141 15.02 5.67 -5.30
CA ARG A 141 15.66 5.15 -6.52
C ARG A 141 15.39 6.00 -7.78
N ARG A 142 16.44 6.44 -8.44
CA ARG A 142 16.41 7.15 -9.74
C ARG A 142 15.54 8.41 -9.78
N VAL A 143 15.72 9.25 -8.79
CA VAL A 143 15.00 10.54 -8.66
C VAL A 143 15.10 11.35 -9.97
N ALA A 144 16.26 11.39 -10.62
CA ALA A 144 16.46 12.12 -11.87
C ALA A 144 15.62 11.56 -13.04
N THR A 145 15.63 10.22 -13.22
CA THR A 145 14.85 9.57 -14.28
C THR A 145 13.34 9.71 -14.06
N LYS A 146 12.89 9.60 -12.80
CA LYS A 146 11.48 9.82 -12.46
C LYS A 146 11.08 11.29 -12.62
N ARG A 147 11.97 12.23 -12.29
CA ARG A 147 11.73 13.68 -12.55
C ARG A 147 11.61 13.95 -14.04
N LEU A 148 12.49 13.41 -14.86
CA LEU A 148 12.41 13.57 -16.31
C LEU A 148 11.11 12.97 -16.87
N PHE A 149 10.74 11.77 -16.44
CA PHE A 149 9.47 11.15 -16.82
C PHE A 149 8.26 12.00 -16.37
N ALA A 150 8.28 12.50 -15.14
CA ALA A 150 7.21 13.36 -14.60
C ALA A 150 7.08 14.67 -15.39
N LEU A 151 8.21 15.29 -15.78
CA LEU A 151 8.21 16.56 -16.52
C LEU A 151 7.77 16.42 -17.99
N THR A 152 7.85 15.21 -18.54
CA THR A 152 7.54 14.95 -19.94
C THR A 152 6.20 14.21 -20.09
N ILE A 153 6.23 12.89 -20.01
CA ILE A 153 5.10 12.01 -20.35
C ILE A 153 4.15 11.85 -19.16
N GLY A 154 4.69 11.78 -17.93
CA GLY A 154 3.92 11.50 -16.72
C GLY A 154 3.05 12.69 -16.25
N ARG A 155 3.42 13.91 -16.60
CA ARG A 155 2.68 15.13 -16.20
C ARG A 155 1.23 15.11 -16.69
N ARG A 156 1.02 14.65 -17.92
CA ARG A 156 -0.32 14.60 -18.52
C ARG A 156 -1.27 13.70 -17.74
N MET A 157 -0.80 12.56 -17.26
CA MET A 157 -1.63 11.60 -16.52
C MET A 157 -2.28 12.22 -15.27
N LEU A 158 -1.57 13.10 -14.54
CA LEU A 158 -2.14 13.80 -13.38
C LEU A 158 -2.93 15.05 -13.79
N ALA A 159 -2.46 15.79 -14.81
CA ALA A 159 -3.08 17.05 -15.24
C ALA A 159 -4.42 16.85 -15.95
N GLU A 160 -4.57 15.74 -16.70
CA GLU A 160 -5.79 15.42 -17.45
C GLU A 160 -6.75 14.52 -16.66
N ALA A 161 -6.37 14.11 -15.43
CA ALA A 161 -7.24 13.34 -14.56
C ALA A 161 -8.45 14.16 -14.09
N SER A 162 -9.65 13.61 -14.17
CA SER A 162 -10.85 14.28 -13.64
C SER A 162 -10.75 14.51 -12.14
N ARG A 163 -10.14 13.56 -11.39
CA ARG A 163 -9.80 13.71 -9.97
C ARG A 163 -8.54 12.91 -9.65
N VAL A 164 -7.80 13.37 -8.63
CA VAL A 164 -6.66 12.65 -8.05
C VAL A 164 -7.05 12.21 -6.64
N VAL A 165 -6.95 10.93 -6.35
CA VAL A 165 -7.32 10.35 -5.06
C VAL A 165 -6.09 10.32 -4.15
N ALA A 166 -6.09 11.14 -3.12
CA ALA A 166 -5.09 11.10 -2.05
C ALA A 166 -5.60 10.21 -0.90
N VAL A 167 -4.74 9.34 -0.38
CA VAL A 167 -5.12 8.39 0.69
C VAL A 167 -4.95 8.96 2.10
N SER A 168 -4.32 10.14 2.21
CA SER A 168 -4.10 10.87 3.46
C SER A 168 -3.92 12.37 3.18
N ARG A 169 -4.04 13.19 4.22
CA ARG A 169 -3.74 14.64 4.12
C ARG A 169 -2.26 14.88 3.80
N ALA A 170 -1.37 14.01 4.30
CA ALA A 170 0.05 14.04 3.95
C ALA A 170 0.27 13.86 2.45
N GLU A 171 -0.42 12.91 1.79
CA GLU A 171 -0.34 12.74 0.34
C GLU A 171 -0.97 13.92 -0.40
N ALA A 172 -2.12 14.42 0.05
CA ALA A 172 -2.74 15.62 -0.54
C ALA A 172 -1.79 16.83 -0.51
N GLY A 173 -1.09 17.04 0.63
CA GLY A 173 -0.04 18.06 0.74
C GLY A 173 1.13 17.83 -0.23
N GLN A 174 1.54 16.59 -0.43
CA GLN A 174 2.57 16.24 -1.42
C GLN A 174 2.10 16.54 -2.86
N LEU A 175 0.85 16.24 -3.20
CA LEU A 175 0.26 16.54 -4.51
C LEU A 175 0.19 18.05 -4.79
N SER A 176 -0.18 18.83 -3.78
CA SER A 176 -0.16 20.30 -3.87
C SER A 176 1.23 20.83 -4.22
N THR A 177 2.31 20.28 -3.64
CA THR A 177 3.69 20.66 -3.99
C THR A 177 4.09 20.30 -5.43
N LEU A 178 3.35 19.40 -6.08
CA LEU A 178 3.52 19.00 -7.47
C LEU A 178 2.63 19.81 -8.44
N GLY A 179 1.88 20.80 -7.93
CA GLY A 179 1.00 21.66 -8.72
C GLY A 179 -0.37 21.04 -9.02
N VAL A 180 -0.78 19.99 -8.30
CA VAL A 180 -2.15 19.46 -8.39
C VAL A 180 -3.07 20.40 -7.63
N GLU A 181 -4.11 20.90 -8.27
CA GLU A 181 -5.07 21.81 -7.67
C GLU A 181 -5.86 21.14 -6.55
N ALA A 182 -6.05 21.86 -5.44
CA ALA A 182 -6.75 21.30 -4.27
C ALA A 182 -8.18 20.83 -4.60
N GLY A 183 -8.89 21.55 -5.48
CA GLY A 183 -10.25 21.20 -5.92
C GLY A 183 -10.32 19.91 -6.75
N SER A 184 -9.20 19.45 -7.33
CA SER A 184 -9.14 18.20 -8.08
C SER A 184 -8.73 17.00 -7.20
N VAL A 185 -8.37 17.23 -5.93
CA VAL A 185 -7.95 16.15 -5.00
C VAL A 185 -9.13 15.67 -4.16
N ALA A 186 -9.44 14.37 -4.27
CA ALA A 186 -10.37 13.68 -3.39
C ALA A 186 -9.60 12.92 -2.30
N LEU A 187 -9.97 13.12 -1.03
CA LEU A 187 -9.35 12.40 0.09
C LEU A 187 -10.14 11.12 0.37
N ILE A 188 -9.63 9.97 -0.09
CA ILE A 188 -10.24 8.66 0.08
C ILE A 188 -9.16 7.67 0.53
N PRO A 189 -9.28 7.08 1.72
CA PRO A 189 -8.24 6.20 2.29
C PRO A 189 -8.11 4.89 1.49
N ASN A 190 -7.01 4.17 1.73
CA ASN A 190 -6.87 2.82 1.17
C ASN A 190 -7.82 1.83 1.85
N PRO A 191 -8.48 0.95 1.10
CA PRO A 191 -9.34 -0.09 1.67
C PRO A 191 -8.52 -1.21 2.31
N ILE A 192 -9.09 -1.82 3.34
CA ILE A 192 -8.64 -3.10 3.90
C ILE A 192 -9.65 -4.19 3.56
N ASP A 193 -9.16 -5.38 3.21
CA ASP A 193 -10.05 -6.55 3.06
C ASP A 193 -10.26 -7.17 4.44
N GLU A 194 -11.40 -6.85 5.05
CA GLU A 194 -11.76 -7.31 6.39
C GLU A 194 -11.86 -8.84 6.48
N ARG A 195 -12.12 -9.51 5.35
CA ARG A 195 -12.26 -10.97 5.26
C ARG A 195 -10.95 -11.70 5.50
N GLU A 196 -9.81 -11.07 5.17
CA GLU A 196 -8.49 -11.61 5.52
C GLU A 196 -8.31 -11.74 7.03
N PHE A 197 -9.07 -10.96 7.83
CA PHE A 197 -8.95 -10.86 9.29
C PHE A 197 -10.13 -11.48 10.04
N GLU A 198 -10.98 -12.28 9.39
CA GLU A 198 -12.06 -13.02 10.04
C GLU A 198 -11.53 -14.17 10.91
N ARG A 199 -10.41 -14.76 10.50
CA ARG A 199 -9.74 -15.85 11.23
C ARG A 199 -8.27 -15.47 11.44
N ILE A 200 -8.00 -14.82 12.56
CA ILE A 200 -6.65 -14.43 12.95
C ILE A 200 -6.02 -15.62 13.69
N PRO A 201 -4.81 -16.08 13.30
CA PRO A 201 -4.05 -17.06 14.07
C PRO A 201 -3.72 -16.51 15.47
N ASP A 202 -3.36 -17.38 16.39
CA ASP A 202 -2.96 -17.00 17.75
C ASP A 202 -1.47 -16.61 17.89
N GLY A 203 -0.71 -16.68 16.79
CA GLY A 203 0.72 -16.38 16.76
C GLY A 203 1.62 -17.52 17.30
N ALA A 204 1.04 -18.61 17.78
CA ALA A 204 1.81 -19.68 18.41
C ALA A 204 2.74 -20.40 17.42
N GLN A 205 2.27 -20.66 16.22
CA GLN A 205 3.07 -21.32 15.19
C GLN A 205 4.28 -20.47 14.78
N PHE A 206 4.11 -19.17 14.60
CA PHE A 206 5.21 -18.27 14.27
C PHE A 206 6.25 -18.21 15.40
N ARG A 207 5.82 -18.10 16.66
CA ARG A 207 6.70 -18.14 17.83
C ARG A 207 7.46 -19.46 17.95
N ALA A 208 6.80 -20.60 17.68
CA ALA A 208 7.42 -21.91 17.68
C ALA A 208 8.49 -22.03 16.59
N THR A 209 8.20 -21.57 15.37
CA THR A 209 9.15 -21.59 14.24
C THR A 209 10.42 -20.79 14.53
N LEU A 210 10.31 -19.69 15.27
CA LEU A 210 11.45 -18.87 15.68
C LEU A 210 12.13 -19.33 16.97
N GLY A 211 11.55 -20.28 17.71
CA GLY A 211 12.07 -20.74 19.00
C GLY A 211 12.07 -19.65 20.09
N VAL A 212 11.18 -18.65 19.98
CA VAL A 212 11.20 -17.50 20.88
C VAL A 212 10.33 -17.67 22.14
N GLY A 213 9.47 -18.70 22.18
CA GLY A 213 8.60 -18.97 23.33
C GLY A 213 7.75 -17.76 23.73
N GLN A 214 7.74 -17.42 25.03
CA GLN A 214 6.98 -16.29 25.59
C GLN A 214 7.78 -14.98 25.66
N ARG A 215 8.96 -14.92 25.08
CA ARG A 215 9.79 -13.70 25.06
C ARG A 215 9.03 -12.55 24.39
N PRO A 216 9.17 -11.29 24.87
CA PRO A 216 8.59 -10.14 24.22
C PRO A 216 9.08 -10.05 22.77
N LEU A 217 8.14 -9.92 21.80
CA LEU A 217 8.42 -9.91 20.38
C LEU A 217 8.07 -8.53 19.79
N VAL A 218 9.11 -7.82 19.34
CA VAL A 218 8.97 -6.62 18.52
C VAL A 218 9.03 -7.03 17.06
N LEU A 219 8.03 -6.67 16.26
CA LEU A 219 7.96 -7.02 14.84
C LEU A 219 8.08 -5.78 13.97
N PHE A 220 8.94 -5.84 12.98
CA PHE A 220 8.90 -5.01 11.78
C PHE A 220 8.45 -5.87 10.60
N LEU A 221 7.48 -5.40 9.83
CA LEU A 221 7.02 -6.05 8.60
C LEU A 221 7.01 -5.05 7.45
N GLY A 222 7.77 -5.32 6.38
CA GLY A 222 7.82 -4.44 5.21
C GLY A 222 9.06 -4.64 4.34
N LYS A 223 9.12 -3.94 3.22
CA LYS A 223 10.33 -3.95 2.38
C LYS A 223 11.52 -3.36 3.15
N LEU A 224 12.67 -4.00 3.06
CA LEU A 224 13.89 -3.47 3.68
C LEU A 224 14.55 -2.46 2.72
N THR A 225 14.15 -1.20 2.86
CA THR A 225 14.75 -0.04 2.17
C THR A 225 15.18 1.00 3.21
N PRO A 226 16.09 1.93 2.89
CA PRO A 226 16.51 2.98 3.82
C PRO A 226 15.33 3.82 4.35
N ARG A 227 14.30 4.06 3.51
CA ARG A 227 13.11 4.81 3.90
C ARG A 227 12.32 4.14 5.04
N LYS A 228 12.40 2.83 5.16
CA LYS A 228 11.67 2.07 6.19
C LYS A 228 12.30 2.19 7.59
N GLY A 229 13.47 2.80 7.72
CA GLY A 229 14.08 3.13 9.01
C GLY A 229 14.40 1.93 9.89
N VAL A 230 14.71 0.78 9.28
CA VAL A 230 15.02 -0.44 10.03
C VAL A 230 16.30 -0.30 10.85
N ASP A 231 17.24 0.50 10.40
CA ASP A 231 18.45 0.90 11.14
C ASP A 231 18.11 1.70 12.41
N HIS A 232 17.16 2.63 12.33
CA HIS A 232 16.66 3.34 13.51
C HIS A 232 15.97 2.36 14.49
N LEU A 233 15.24 1.36 13.98
CA LEU A 233 14.62 0.34 14.82
C LEU A 233 15.66 -0.52 15.54
N VAL A 234 16.70 -0.98 14.86
CA VAL A 234 17.77 -1.77 15.49
C VAL A 234 18.47 -0.98 16.58
N ARG A 235 18.75 0.32 16.37
CA ARG A 235 19.30 1.21 17.40
C ARG A 235 18.33 1.40 18.58
N ALA A 236 17.04 1.65 18.30
CA ALA A 236 16.03 1.77 19.35
C ALA A 236 15.90 0.47 20.16
N PHE A 237 15.93 -0.68 19.49
CA PHE A 237 15.87 -1.99 20.13
C PHE A 237 17.11 -2.27 20.99
N SER A 238 18.30 -1.78 20.61
CA SER A 238 19.51 -1.91 21.43
C SER A 238 19.43 -1.13 22.76
N ALA A 239 18.66 -0.05 22.78
CA ALA A 239 18.47 0.80 23.95
C ALA A 239 17.28 0.35 24.84
N LEU A 240 16.53 -0.67 24.41
CA LEU A 240 15.38 -1.18 25.14
C LEU A 240 15.83 -1.93 26.40
N ASP A 241 15.31 -1.55 27.58
CA ASP A 241 15.62 -2.22 28.86
C ASP A 241 14.85 -3.54 29.03
N ARG A 242 14.97 -4.40 28.02
CA ARG A 242 14.36 -5.73 27.95
C ARG A 242 15.33 -6.71 27.27
N PRO A 243 16.30 -7.24 28.03
CA PRO A 243 17.33 -8.13 27.48
C PRO A 243 16.77 -9.45 26.95
N ASP A 244 15.57 -9.83 27.41
CA ASP A 244 14.81 -11.01 26.99
C ASP A 244 14.05 -10.80 25.66
N ALA A 245 13.82 -9.55 25.22
CA ALA A 245 13.06 -9.25 24.00
C ALA A 245 13.77 -9.73 22.72
N VAL A 246 12.95 -10.03 21.70
CA VAL A 246 13.41 -10.41 20.34
C VAL A 246 12.87 -9.41 19.34
N LEU A 247 13.71 -8.99 18.39
CA LEU A 247 13.33 -8.20 17.23
C LEU A 247 13.24 -9.11 16.00
N VAL A 248 12.07 -9.12 15.38
CA VAL A 248 11.85 -9.81 14.10
C VAL A 248 11.72 -8.78 12.99
N ILE A 249 12.55 -8.90 11.96
CA ILE A 249 12.57 -8.03 10.79
C ILE A 249 12.16 -8.85 9.58
N ALA A 250 10.88 -8.82 9.22
CA ALA A 250 10.31 -9.59 8.13
C ALA A 250 10.02 -8.73 6.90
N GLY A 251 10.32 -9.26 5.73
CA GLY A 251 9.99 -8.63 4.47
C GLY A 251 11.02 -8.86 3.36
N ASN A 252 10.70 -8.32 2.18
CA ASN A 252 11.56 -8.43 1.01
C ASN A 252 12.77 -7.50 1.15
N ASP A 253 13.98 -8.07 1.06
CA ASP A 253 15.22 -7.29 1.10
C ASP A 253 15.43 -6.57 -0.25
N MET A 254 15.44 -5.25 -0.19
CA MET A 254 15.68 -4.39 -1.34
C MET A 254 17.00 -3.60 -1.21
N GLY A 255 17.98 -4.21 -0.54
CA GLY A 255 19.35 -3.71 -0.42
C GLY A 255 19.72 -3.14 0.95
N ALA A 256 18.79 -3.07 1.92
CA ALA A 256 19.11 -2.59 3.26
C ALA A 256 19.56 -3.72 4.23
N GLY A 257 19.27 -4.97 3.91
CA GLY A 257 19.51 -6.13 4.77
C GLY A 257 20.96 -6.28 5.24
N PRO A 258 21.99 -6.26 4.36
CA PRO A 258 23.37 -6.37 4.80
C PRO A 258 23.80 -5.29 5.80
N GLY A 259 23.30 -4.05 5.64
CA GLY A 259 23.51 -2.96 6.60
C GLY A 259 22.86 -3.21 7.96
N VAL A 260 21.65 -3.74 7.95
CA VAL A 260 20.93 -4.14 9.17
C VAL A 260 21.66 -5.24 9.92
N ASP A 261 22.16 -6.28 9.22
CA ASP A 261 22.91 -7.37 9.82
C ASP A 261 24.25 -6.88 10.40
N ALA A 262 24.96 -5.98 9.69
CA ALA A 262 26.19 -5.39 10.19
C ALA A 262 25.97 -4.54 11.44
N LEU A 263 24.87 -3.75 11.46
CA LEU A 263 24.48 -2.95 12.62
C LEU A 263 24.09 -3.84 13.81
N ALA A 264 23.32 -4.90 13.61
CA ALA A 264 22.96 -5.84 14.67
C ALA A 264 24.20 -6.48 15.30
N ARG A 265 25.19 -6.87 14.49
CA ARG A 265 26.49 -7.38 14.99
C ARG A 265 27.25 -6.34 15.81
N SER A 266 27.36 -5.11 15.30
CA SER A 266 28.10 -4.04 16.01
C SER A 266 27.49 -3.67 17.37
N LEU A 267 26.22 -4.01 17.57
CA LEU A 267 25.47 -3.78 18.81
C LEU A 267 25.30 -5.07 19.66
N ASN A 268 25.94 -6.18 19.30
CA ASN A 268 25.87 -7.49 19.97
C ASN A 268 24.42 -8.03 20.06
N LEU A 269 23.62 -7.85 19.01
CA LEU A 269 22.23 -8.23 18.94
C LEU A 269 21.95 -9.49 18.10
N GLU A 270 22.94 -10.21 17.59
CA GLU A 270 22.78 -11.32 16.65
C GLU A 270 21.84 -12.42 17.15
N ARG A 271 21.86 -12.65 18.47
CA ARG A 271 20.99 -13.65 19.11
C ARG A 271 19.57 -13.17 19.43
N ARG A 272 19.34 -11.86 19.21
CA ARG A 272 18.06 -11.20 19.52
C ARG A 272 17.37 -10.62 18.28
N VAL A 273 18.02 -10.61 17.13
CA VAL A 273 17.48 -10.12 15.86
C VAL A 273 17.31 -11.30 14.90
N CYS A 274 16.07 -11.53 14.45
CA CYS A 274 15.71 -12.59 13.52
C CYS A 274 15.21 -11.99 12.20
N ARG A 275 15.63 -12.56 11.05
CA ARG A 275 15.19 -12.15 9.72
C ARG A 275 14.62 -13.34 8.95
N PRO A 276 13.31 -13.65 9.09
CA PRO A 276 12.69 -14.78 8.42
C PRO A 276 12.49 -14.59 6.90
N GLY A 277 12.74 -13.38 6.36
CA GLY A 277 12.47 -13.08 4.97
C GLY A 277 11.06 -12.56 4.71
N LEU A 278 10.56 -12.74 3.48
CA LEU A 278 9.22 -12.29 3.08
C LEU A 278 8.15 -13.23 3.64
N LEU A 279 7.22 -12.66 4.41
CA LEU A 279 6.03 -13.35 4.90
C LEU A 279 4.81 -12.95 4.05
N THR A 280 3.99 -13.94 3.69
CA THR A 280 2.79 -13.74 2.88
C THR A 280 1.63 -14.56 3.42
N GLY A 281 0.40 -14.21 3.05
CA GLY A 281 -0.79 -14.98 3.42
C GLY A 281 -0.91 -15.23 4.94
N PRO A 282 -1.21 -16.47 5.35
CA PRO A 282 -1.37 -16.84 6.77
C PRO A 282 -0.15 -16.56 7.65
N ASP A 283 1.08 -16.78 7.12
CA ASP A 283 2.31 -16.57 7.89
C ASP A 283 2.49 -15.11 8.30
N ARG A 284 2.03 -14.18 7.45
CA ARG A 284 2.01 -12.75 7.75
C ARG A 284 1.06 -12.42 8.90
N LEU A 285 -0.14 -13.00 8.89
CA LEU A 285 -1.13 -12.80 9.96
C LEU A 285 -0.65 -13.42 11.27
N ASP A 286 -0.05 -14.60 11.20
CA ASP A 286 0.51 -15.29 12.35
C ASP A 286 1.65 -14.48 12.99
N ALA A 287 2.53 -13.89 12.17
CA ALA A 287 3.58 -12.99 12.65
C ALA A 287 3.03 -11.72 13.32
N LEU A 288 1.99 -11.11 12.73
CA LEU A 288 1.33 -9.93 13.30
C LEU A 288 0.67 -10.25 14.64
N ALA A 289 -0.05 -11.38 14.72
CA ALA A 289 -0.70 -11.82 15.96
C ALA A 289 0.31 -12.28 17.04
N ALA A 290 1.47 -12.82 16.62
CA ALA A 290 2.55 -13.24 17.52
C ALA A 290 3.24 -12.09 18.24
N ALA A 291 3.21 -10.87 17.64
CA ALA A 291 3.97 -9.73 18.13
C ALA A 291 3.31 -9.07 19.34
N ASN A 292 4.13 -8.62 20.31
CA ASN A 292 3.68 -7.79 21.43
C ASN A 292 3.58 -6.32 21.00
N VAL A 293 4.38 -5.91 19.99
CA VAL A 293 4.33 -4.59 19.37
C VAL A 293 4.86 -4.65 17.93
N VAL A 294 4.20 -3.96 17.01
CA VAL A 294 4.72 -3.71 15.67
C VAL A 294 5.35 -2.32 15.64
N ALA A 295 6.66 -2.27 15.39
CA ALA A 295 7.40 -1.02 15.24
C ALA A 295 7.63 -0.70 13.77
N TYR A 296 7.12 0.46 13.30
CA TYR A 296 7.12 0.84 11.90
C TYR A 296 7.68 2.25 11.70
N PRO A 297 9.01 2.45 11.84
CA PRO A 297 9.65 3.76 11.83
C PRO A 297 9.88 4.30 10.41
N SER A 298 8.95 4.02 9.51
CA SER A 298 9.04 4.41 8.10
C SER A 298 8.91 5.93 7.94
N ARG A 299 9.75 6.51 7.07
CA ARG A 299 9.67 7.91 6.65
C ARG A 299 8.76 8.06 5.43
N ASP A 300 8.06 9.19 5.36
CA ASP A 300 7.17 9.53 4.22
C ASP A 300 6.16 8.40 3.87
N GLU A 301 5.65 7.69 4.87
CA GLU A 301 4.66 6.63 4.67
C GLU A 301 3.26 7.23 4.55
N ILE A 302 2.70 7.23 3.37
CA ILE A 302 1.46 7.96 3.08
C ILE A 302 0.20 7.36 3.72
N PHE A 303 0.19 6.08 4.10
CA PHE A 303 -0.97 5.44 4.72
C PHE A 303 -0.58 4.41 5.79
N GLY A 304 0.30 3.46 5.48
CA GLY A 304 0.76 2.43 6.43
C GLY A 304 -0.22 1.26 6.56
N LEU A 305 -0.34 0.43 5.54
CA LEU A 305 -1.18 -0.77 5.59
C LEU A 305 -0.74 -1.73 6.71
N VAL A 306 0.57 -1.93 6.92
CA VAL A 306 1.08 -2.88 7.92
C VAL A 306 0.71 -2.49 9.36
N PRO A 307 0.88 -1.24 9.83
CA PRO A 307 0.35 -0.81 11.13
C PRO A 307 -1.16 -1.04 11.27
N LEU A 308 -1.92 -0.77 10.22
CA LEU A 308 -3.36 -0.99 10.21
C LEU A 308 -3.71 -2.48 10.33
N GLU A 309 -2.99 -3.34 9.61
CA GLU A 309 -3.12 -4.79 9.70
C GLU A 309 -2.76 -5.34 11.08
N ALA A 310 -1.75 -4.76 11.73
CA ALA A 310 -1.39 -5.10 13.11
C ALA A 310 -2.54 -4.82 14.08
N LEU A 311 -3.19 -3.65 13.96
CA LEU A 311 -4.36 -3.32 14.78
C LEU A 311 -5.54 -4.29 14.52
N LEU A 312 -5.73 -4.74 13.28
CA LEU A 312 -6.75 -5.74 12.95
C LEU A 312 -6.45 -7.11 13.57
N CYS A 313 -5.17 -7.43 13.79
CA CYS A 313 -4.72 -8.59 14.54
C CYS A 313 -4.71 -8.39 16.07
N GLY A 314 -5.12 -7.24 16.58
CA GLY A 314 -5.11 -6.90 18.01
C GLY A 314 -3.72 -6.54 18.54
N THR A 315 -2.76 -6.23 17.67
CA THR A 315 -1.38 -5.92 18.03
C THR A 315 -1.14 -4.42 18.01
N PRO A 316 -0.66 -3.82 19.12
CA PRO A 316 -0.38 -2.40 19.18
C PRO A 316 0.82 -2.01 18.33
N VAL A 317 0.87 -0.72 17.93
CA VAL A 317 1.87 -0.25 16.98
C VAL A 317 2.62 0.99 17.48
N VAL A 318 3.86 1.17 16.99
CA VAL A 318 4.61 2.43 17.09
C VAL A 318 4.97 2.88 15.68
N VAL A 319 4.60 4.13 15.32
CA VAL A 319 4.84 4.72 14.00
C VAL A 319 5.48 6.10 14.11
N CYS A 320 6.05 6.61 13.01
CA CYS A 320 6.60 7.97 12.97
C CYS A 320 5.56 9.04 12.60
N ASN A 321 5.81 10.28 13.05
CA ASN A 321 4.87 11.40 12.95
C ASN A 321 4.92 12.18 11.63
N ASP A 322 5.83 11.85 10.73
CA ASP A 322 6.14 12.62 9.52
C ASP A 322 5.23 12.31 8.32
N SER A 323 4.18 11.52 8.50
CA SER A 323 3.48 10.93 7.37
C SER A 323 2.02 10.57 7.65
N GLY A 324 1.29 10.16 6.61
CA GLY A 324 -0.10 9.73 6.68
C GLY A 324 -0.33 8.51 7.57
N CYS A 325 0.70 7.68 7.81
CA CYS A 325 0.60 6.58 8.76
C CYS A 325 0.24 7.08 10.17
N ALA A 326 0.83 8.20 10.60
CA ALA A 326 0.47 8.83 11.87
C ALA A 326 -0.99 9.32 11.91
N GLU A 327 -1.54 9.79 10.78
CA GLU A 327 -2.95 10.17 10.68
C GLU A 327 -3.86 8.97 10.94
N VAL A 328 -3.54 7.81 10.33
CA VAL A 328 -4.28 6.56 10.53
C VAL A 328 -4.27 6.12 11.99
N ILE A 329 -3.09 6.14 12.64
CA ILE A 329 -2.97 5.70 14.04
C ILE A 329 -3.64 6.67 15.01
N ARG A 330 -3.59 7.99 14.77
CA ARG A 330 -4.34 8.96 15.56
C ARG A 330 -5.85 8.81 15.41
N ALA A 331 -6.33 8.44 14.21
CA ALA A 331 -7.76 8.23 13.94
C ALA A 331 -8.30 6.94 14.56
N THR A 332 -7.49 5.88 14.62
CA THR A 332 -7.91 4.57 15.13
C THR A 332 -7.61 4.37 16.61
N GLY A 333 -6.55 4.95 17.14
CA GLY A 333 -5.95 4.60 18.41
C GLY A 333 -5.07 3.33 18.30
N GLY A 334 -4.81 2.67 19.44
CA GLY A 334 -4.12 1.37 19.47
C GLY A 334 -2.60 1.44 19.24
N GLY A 335 -2.01 2.64 19.23
CA GLY A 335 -0.57 2.80 19.02
C GLY A 335 -0.04 4.14 19.50
N LEU A 336 1.29 4.27 19.40
CA LEU A 336 2.03 5.48 19.72
C LEU A 336 2.64 6.09 18.46
N VAL A 337 2.72 7.41 18.44
CA VAL A 337 3.30 8.19 17.35
C VAL A 337 4.52 8.93 17.88
N VAL A 338 5.70 8.66 17.31
CA VAL A 338 6.99 9.21 17.76
C VAL A 338 7.63 10.08 16.67
N PRO A 339 8.54 11.01 17.03
CA PRO A 339 9.31 11.77 16.05
C PRO A 339 10.15 10.84 15.15
N HIS A 340 10.13 11.10 13.82
CA HIS A 340 10.99 10.38 12.89
C HIS A 340 12.47 10.67 13.19
N GLY A 341 13.32 9.64 13.02
CA GLY A 341 14.77 9.78 13.22
C GLY A 341 15.18 9.86 14.68
N ASN A 342 14.31 9.57 15.63
CA ASN A 342 14.61 9.56 17.07
C ASN A 342 14.53 8.12 17.63
N PRO A 343 15.65 7.35 17.64
CA PRO A 343 15.67 6.00 18.19
C PRO A 343 15.31 5.92 19.68
N GLN A 344 15.62 6.96 20.46
CA GLN A 344 15.32 7.01 21.88
C GLN A 344 13.79 7.07 22.12
N ALA A 345 13.09 7.98 21.44
CA ALA A 345 11.63 8.05 21.54
C ALA A 345 10.94 6.76 21.03
N LEU A 346 11.53 6.11 20.01
CA LEU A 346 11.04 4.83 19.52
C LEU A 346 11.23 3.71 20.56
N SER A 347 12.37 3.68 21.26
CA SER A 347 12.65 2.75 22.34
C SER A 347 11.66 2.93 23.50
N GLU A 348 11.51 4.15 23.99
CA GLU A 348 10.60 4.50 25.09
C GLU A 348 9.14 4.12 24.76
N ALA A 349 8.72 4.35 23.53
CA ALA A 349 7.37 3.97 23.09
C ALA A 349 7.17 2.45 23.03
N MET A 350 8.14 1.69 22.53
CA MET A 350 8.11 0.22 22.55
C MET A 350 8.08 -0.30 24.00
N GLU A 351 8.92 0.25 24.86
CA GLU A 351 8.98 -0.12 26.27
C GLU A 351 7.67 0.14 27.00
N SER A 352 7.07 1.31 26.80
CA SER A 352 5.76 1.66 27.38
C SER A 352 4.67 0.65 26.99
N ILE A 353 4.69 0.17 25.74
CA ILE A 353 3.75 -0.86 25.26
C ILE A 353 4.04 -2.20 25.95
N LEU A 354 5.29 -2.64 25.99
CA LEU A 354 5.70 -3.91 26.54
C LEU A 354 5.49 -4.00 28.07
N MET A 355 5.64 -2.88 28.78
CA MET A 355 5.35 -2.81 30.23
C MET A 355 3.85 -2.86 30.53
N ASN A 356 3.00 -2.37 29.63
CA ASN A 356 1.56 -2.28 29.81
C ASN A 356 0.79 -3.12 28.77
N GLU A 357 1.27 -4.32 28.48
CA GLU A 357 0.84 -5.18 27.39
C GLU A 357 -0.68 -5.35 27.33
N ARG A 358 -1.32 -5.77 28.44
CA ARG A 358 -2.77 -5.99 28.50
C ARG A 358 -3.59 -4.73 28.16
N LEU A 359 -3.10 -3.55 28.55
CA LEU A 359 -3.76 -2.28 28.24
C LEU A 359 -3.68 -2.02 26.72
N TRP A 360 -2.48 -2.15 26.15
CA TRP A 360 -2.25 -1.86 24.75
C TRP A 360 -2.91 -2.88 23.82
N GLN A 361 -2.96 -4.15 24.19
CA GLN A 361 -3.73 -5.17 23.46
C GLN A 361 -5.22 -4.80 23.39
N ARG A 362 -5.84 -4.42 24.52
CA ARG A 362 -7.24 -3.95 24.50
C ARG A 362 -7.43 -2.75 23.59
N ARG A 363 -6.55 -1.75 23.69
CA ARG A 363 -6.59 -0.57 22.81
C ARG A 363 -6.42 -0.96 21.32
N ALA A 364 -5.55 -1.91 21.03
CA ALA A 364 -5.36 -2.37 19.66
C ALA A 364 -6.60 -3.08 19.10
N VAL A 365 -7.27 -3.91 19.91
CA VAL A 365 -8.55 -4.55 19.53
C VAL A 365 -9.64 -3.51 19.25
N GLU A 366 -9.80 -2.49 20.11
CA GLU A 366 -10.73 -1.38 19.92
C GLU A 366 -10.38 -0.57 18.65
N ALA A 367 -9.09 -0.34 18.43
CA ALA A 367 -8.57 0.33 17.23
C ALA A 367 -8.83 -0.50 15.97
N GLY A 368 -8.71 -1.82 16.04
CA GLY A 368 -9.06 -2.73 14.94
C GLY A 368 -10.54 -2.63 14.54
N ALA A 369 -11.45 -2.53 15.52
CA ALA A 369 -12.86 -2.29 15.25
C ALA A 369 -13.10 -0.91 14.60
N THR A 370 -12.39 0.13 15.05
CA THR A 370 -12.44 1.45 14.45
C THR A 370 -11.87 1.44 13.03
N ALA A 371 -10.76 0.72 12.80
CA ALA A 371 -10.16 0.55 11.49
C ALA A 371 -11.14 -0.08 10.48
N ARG A 372 -11.90 -1.11 10.87
CA ARG A 372 -12.94 -1.69 10.03
C ARG A 372 -14.02 -0.66 9.65
N ARG A 373 -14.46 0.16 10.59
CA ARG A 373 -15.48 1.20 10.31
C ARG A 373 -14.98 2.31 9.40
N LEU A 374 -13.70 2.67 9.45
CA LEU A 374 -13.14 3.79 8.68
C LEU A 374 -12.57 3.35 7.33
N PHE A 375 -11.97 2.16 7.27
CA PHE A 375 -11.14 1.71 6.15
C PHE A 375 -11.62 0.38 5.55
N GLY A 376 -12.73 -0.18 6.02
CA GLY A 376 -13.33 -1.39 5.45
C GLY A 376 -13.61 -1.23 3.95
N ALA A 377 -13.40 -2.31 3.19
CA ALA A 377 -13.48 -2.27 1.74
C ALA A 377 -14.82 -1.71 1.23
N ASP A 378 -15.93 -2.09 1.87
CA ASP A 378 -17.25 -1.61 1.46
C ASP A 378 -17.45 -0.12 1.76
N VAL A 379 -16.90 0.39 2.88
CA VAL A 379 -16.95 1.82 3.25
C VAL A 379 -16.16 2.66 2.24
N VAL A 380 -14.93 2.26 1.97
CA VAL A 380 -14.04 2.99 1.04
C VAL A 380 -14.57 2.91 -0.40
N CYS A 381 -15.06 1.75 -0.84
CA CYS A 381 -15.65 1.61 -2.17
C CYS A 381 -16.94 2.44 -2.32
N GLY A 382 -17.73 2.61 -1.26
CA GLY A 382 -18.85 3.55 -1.27
C GLY A 382 -18.42 5.01 -1.51
N GLN A 383 -17.30 5.44 -0.94
CA GLN A 383 -16.72 6.76 -1.22
C GLN A 383 -16.21 6.87 -2.67
N LEU A 384 -15.62 5.81 -3.21
CA LEU A 384 -15.19 5.76 -4.61
C LEU A 384 -16.37 5.81 -5.58
N GLU A 385 -17.45 5.08 -5.32
CA GLU A 385 -18.69 5.14 -6.12
C GLU A 385 -19.29 6.55 -6.17
N PHE A 386 -19.29 7.23 -5.01
CA PHE A 386 -19.72 8.63 -4.95
C PHE A 386 -18.81 9.53 -5.81
N LEU A 387 -17.49 9.36 -5.70
CA LEU A 387 -16.52 10.09 -6.53
C LEU A 387 -16.74 9.80 -8.02
N TYR A 388 -16.90 8.54 -8.41
CA TYR A 388 -17.10 8.15 -9.81
C TYR A 388 -18.41 8.77 -10.36
N SER A 389 -19.48 8.74 -9.57
CA SER A 389 -20.77 9.34 -9.94
C SER A 389 -20.66 10.85 -10.14
N SER A 390 -19.92 11.54 -9.25
CA SER A 390 -19.65 12.97 -9.40
C SER A 390 -18.85 13.29 -10.67
N VAL A 391 -17.78 12.53 -10.93
CA VAL A 391 -16.94 12.68 -12.12
C VAL A 391 -17.75 12.49 -13.41
N LEU A 392 -18.64 11.48 -13.42
CA LEU A 392 -19.49 11.21 -14.59
C LEU A 392 -20.52 12.34 -14.81
N ALA A 393 -21.09 12.88 -13.74
CA ALA A 393 -22.02 14.00 -13.81
C ALA A 393 -21.36 15.28 -14.34
N ASP A 394 -20.17 15.63 -13.81
CA ASP A 394 -19.37 16.76 -14.26
C ASP A 394 -19.04 16.61 -15.75
N HIS A 395 -18.55 15.44 -16.16
CA HIS A 395 -18.17 15.13 -17.53
C HIS A 395 -19.36 15.22 -18.52
N ALA A 396 -20.56 14.80 -18.11
CA ALA A 396 -21.77 14.91 -18.90
C ALA A 396 -22.24 16.36 -19.06
N SER A 397 -22.00 17.20 -18.05
CA SER A 397 -22.33 18.64 -18.07
C SER A 397 -21.41 19.41 -19.02
N ASP A 398 -20.11 19.12 -18.97
CA ASP A 398 -19.12 19.77 -19.85
C ASP A 398 -19.38 19.47 -21.34
N ARG A 399 -19.86 18.26 -21.66
CA ARG A 399 -20.22 17.88 -23.03
C ARG A 399 -21.51 18.52 -23.56
N ARG A 400 -22.34 19.06 -22.67
CA ARG A 400 -23.62 19.72 -23.05
C ARG A 400 -23.48 21.22 -23.24
N MET A 401 -22.39 21.82 -22.78
CA MET A 401 -22.14 23.25 -23.02
C MET A 401 -21.60 23.43 -24.45
N PRO A 402 -22.31 24.13 -25.33
CA PRO A 402 -21.78 24.43 -26.65
C PRO A 402 -20.58 25.37 -26.54
N ALA A 403 -19.57 25.11 -27.38
CA ALA A 403 -18.35 25.93 -27.47
C ALA A 403 -18.67 27.34 -28.00
#